data_28eaf5b14ffc1a0ff5daa7d5995c8b8d
#
_entry.id   28eaf5b14ffc1a0ff5daa7d5995c8b8d
#
_cell.length_a   1.000
_cell.length_b   1.000
_cell.length_c   1.000
_cell.angle_alpha   90.00
_cell.angle_beta   90.00
_cell.angle_gamma   90.00
#
_symmetry.space_group_name_H-M   'P 1'
#
loop_
_entity.id
_entity.type
_entity.pdbx_description
1 polymer ?
#
loop_
_entity_poly.entity_id
_entity_poly.type
_entity_poly.pdbx_seq_one_letter_code
_entity_poly.pdbx_strand_id
1 'polypeptide(L)'
;MGKLGTSKLDVEKVKELHLQGKNDKEIAALLSASPSTVCYVRRFILKLKPVIETIELTKEQEEILIGTLLGDSYIGYTHSKCRFPNLTFCHCKKQALYANTKFNKLKIIMSSIKERQYKSETIIQGKMCKIQPVIYAIGHNCKCLVKYRELFYNLEGKKIIPIDFLKDHFTAQSLAYLFMDDGWKNQKSYNINLQCFTEKELIDFAYFLKTKFNLDFIIKKDKTMYLRYKSIQIFESLIKPYITEDMQYKIH
;
A
#
# COMPACT_ATOMS: atom_id res chain seq x y z
N MET A 1 9.77 7.33 48.25
CA MET A 1 8.43 7.24 47.66
C MET A 1 7.91 8.63 47.36
N GLY A 2 8.19 9.15 46.17
CA GLY A 2 7.76 10.48 45.75
C GLY A 2 6.38 10.36 45.07
N LYS A 3 5.34 10.93 45.66
CA LYS A 3 4.05 11.15 44.99
C LYS A 3 4.25 12.16 43.88
N LEU A 4 4.30 11.70 42.62
CA LEU A 4 4.14 12.57 41.46
C LEU A 4 2.75 13.20 41.56
N GLY A 5 2.69 14.52 41.72
CA GLY A 5 1.48 15.30 41.74
C GLY A 5 0.72 15.14 40.43
N THR A 6 -0.38 14.44 40.47
CA THR A 6 -1.38 14.45 39.40
C THR A 6 -2.06 15.82 39.46
N SER A 7 -1.57 16.81 38.68
CA SER A 7 -2.44 17.92 38.34
C SER A 7 -3.69 17.30 37.68
N LYS A 8 -4.84 17.50 38.31
CA LYS A 8 -6.13 17.00 37.75
C LYS A 8 -6.27 17.64 36.37
N LEU A 9 -6.18 16.79 35.34
CA LEU A 9 -6.43 17.23 33.97
C LEU A 9 -7.83 17.84 33.92
N ASP A 10 -7.96 19.04 33.39
CA ASP A 10 -9.23 19.73 33.26
C ASP A 10 -10.12 19.00 32.23
N VAL A 11 -11.14 18.30 32.74
CA VAL A 11 -12.04 17.46 31.96
C VAL A 11 -12.88 18.27 30.97
N GLU A 12 -13.31 19.47 31.38
CA GLU A 12 -14.11 20.35 30.50
C GLU A 12 -13.24 20.89 29.36
N LYS A 13 -11.97 21.21 29.62
CA LYS A 13 -11.03 21.65 28.58
C LYS A 13 -10.68 20.53 27.60
N VAL A 14 -10.57 19.28 28.06
CA VAL A 14 -10.44 18.10 27.18
C VAL A 14 -11.66 17.97 26.28
N LYS A 15 -12.85 18.14 26.84
CA LYS A 15 -14.12 18.07 26.07
C LYS A 15 -14.21 19.16 25.03
N GLU A 16 -13.90 20.42 25.38
CA GLU A 16 -13.89 21.56 24.47
C GLU A 16 -12.96 21.31 23.28
N LEU A 17 -11.68 20.99 23.56
CA LEU A 17 -10.68 20.74 22.53
C LEU A 17 -11.04 19.54 21.66
N HIS A 18 -11.65 18.50 22.23
CA HIS A 18 -12.15 17.35 21.49
C HIS A 18 -13.29 17.73 20.53
N LEU A 19 -14.25 18.56 20.97
CA LEU A 19 -15.34 19.07 20.13
C LEU A 19 -14.83 19.98 18.99
N GLN A 20 -13.66 20.63 19.19
CA GLN A 20 -12.93 21.36 18.15
C GLN A 20 -12.21 20.43 17.15
N GLY A 21 -12.35 19.11 17.27
CA GLY A 21 -11.76 18.13 16.37
C GLY A 21 -10.33 17.72 16.70
N LYS A 22 -9.77 18.16 17.85
CA LYS A 22 -8.40 17.78 18.25
C LYS A 22 -8.33 16.33 18.73
N ASN A 23 -7.28 15.63 18.33
CA ASN A 23 -7.03 14.25 18.76
C ASN A 23 -6.36 14.20 20.15
N ASP A 24 -6.29 13.02 20.77
CA ASP A 24 -5.75 12.83 22.13
C ASP A 24 -4.29 13.32 22.27
N LYS A 25 -3.46 13.26 21.21
CA LYS A 25 -2.06 13.74 21.23
C LYS A 25 -1.97 15.26 21.20
N GLU A 26 -2.78 15.89 20.35
CA GLU A 26 -2.86 17.36 20.26
C GLU A 26 -3.39 17.97 21.56
N ILE A 27 -4.44 17.36 22.14
CA ILE A 27 -4.99 17.79 23.43
C ILE A 27 -3.94 17.63 24.53
N ALA A 28 -3.23 16.50 24.55
CA ALA A 28 -2.16 16.25 25.53
C ALA A 28 -1.04 17.29 25.44
N ALA A 29 -0.62 17.66 24.23
CA ALA A 29 0.40 18.70 24.00
C ALA A 29 -0.09 20.07 24.52
N LEU A 30 -1.34 20.45 24.24
CA LEU A 30 -1.92 21.73 24.68
C LEU A 30 -2.11 21.84 26.20
N LEU A 31 -2.41 20.72 26.86
CA LEU A 31 -2.67 20.67 28.30
C LEU A 31 -1.47 20.19 29.12
N SER A 32 -0.29 20.02 28.50
CA SER A 32 0.92 19.49 29.13
C SER A 32 0.67 18.18 29.88
N ALA A 33 -0.15 17.31 29.29
CA ALA A 33 -0.56 16.02 29.83
C ALA A 33 0.00 14.85 29.00
N SER A 34 -0.16 13.61 29.50
CA SER A 34 0.15 12.45 28.70
C SER A 34 -1.01 12.09 27.74
N PRO A 35 -0.76 11.64 26.49
CA PRO A 35 -1.81 11.18 25.61
C PRO A 35 -2.67 10.06 26.20
N SER A 36 -2.09 9.20 27.03
CA SER A 36 -2.81 8.13 27.74
C SER A 36 -3.79 8.68 28.76
N THR A 37 -3.44 9.76 29.48
CA THR A 37 -4.34 10.43 30.44
C THR A 37 -5.52 11.08 29.71
N VAL A 38 -5.26 11.78 28.58
CA VAL A 38 -6.33 12.36 27.75
C VAL A 38 -7.24 11.28 27.18
N CYS A 39 -6.66 10.21 26.67
CA CYS A 39 -7.42 9.05 26.16
C CYS A 39 -8.33 8.44 27.25
N TYR A 40 -7.83 8.30 28.50
CA TYR A 40 -8.60 7.82 29.62
C TYR A 40 -9.80 8.75 29.91
N VAL A 41 -9.57 10.05 30.03
CA VAL A 41 -10.63 11.06 30.28
C VAL A 41 -11.67 11.02 29.17
N ARG A 42 -11.25 11.08 27.91
CA ARG A 42 -12.15 11.02 26.75
C ARG A 42 -12.99 9.74 26.73
N ARG A 43 -12.36 8.59 26.93
CA ARG A 43 -13.01 7.28 26.80
C ARG A 43 -13.91 6.91 27.97
N PHE A 44 -13.42 7.12 29.19
CA PHE A 44 -14.08 6.58 30.41
C PHE A 44 -14.87 7.63 31.18
N ILE A 45 -14.46 8.90 31.15
CA ILE A 45 -15.16 9.98 31.85
C ILE A 45 -16.16 10.64 30.89
N LEU A 46 -15.71 11.09 29.72
CA LEU A 46 -16.56 11.79 28.76
C LEU A 46 -17.34 10.86 27.83
N LYS A 47 -16.97 9.57 27.74
CA LYS A 47 -17.57 8.56 26.86
C LYS A 47 -17.59 8.97 25.37
N LEU A 48 -16.62 9.79 24.95
CA LEU A 48 -16.48 10.30 23.58
C LEU A 48 -15.69 9.32 22.71
N LYS A 49 -16.05 9.21 21.43
CA LYS A 49 -15.29 8.45 20.43
C LYS A 49 -14.00 9.21 20.10
N PRO A 50 -12.89 8.54 19.71
CA PRO A 50 -11.69 9.25 19.30
C PRO A 50 -11.96 10.09 18.05
N VAL A 51 -11.34 11.27 17.97
CA VAL A 51 -11.21 12.02 16.72
C VAL A 51 -10.29 11.20 15.80
N ILE A 52 -10.78 10.91 14.60
CA ILE A 52 -10.05 10.16 13.60
C ILE A 52 -9.52 11.18 12.61
N GLU A 53 -8.20 11.35 12.59
CA GLU A 53 -7.56 12.14 11.55
C GLU A 53 -7.94 11.58 10.18
N THR A 54 -8.51 12.40 9.33
CA THR A 54 -8.72 12.08 7.93
C THR A 54 -7.41 12.36 7.19
N ILE A 55 -6.61 11.32 7.01
CA ILE A 55 -5.46 11.39 6.13
C ILE A 55 -5.99 11.40 4.70
N GLU A 56 -5.63 12.42 3.93
CA GLU A 56 -5.88 12.48 2.50
C GLU A 56 -4.56 12.18 1.77
N LEU A 57 -4.62 11.26 0.83
CA LEU A 57 -3.48 10.96 -0.04
C LEU A 57 -3.36 12.05 -1.10
N THR A 58 -2.14 12.49 -1.37
CA THR A 58 -1.89 13.30 -2.56
C THR A 58 -2.13 12.46 -3.82
N LYS A 59 -2.29 13.12 -4.97
CA LYS A 59 -2.46 12.44 -6.26
C LYS A 59 -1.31 11.46 -6.52
N GLU A 60 -0.07 11.88 -6.31
CA GLU A 60 1.11 11.01 -6.46
C GLU A 60 1.03 9.77 -5.55
N GLN A 61 0.63 9.95 -4.30
CA GLN A 61 0.50 8.84 -3.35
C GLN A 61 -0.61 7.87 -3.75
N GLU A 62 -1.73 8.37 -4.26
CA GLU A 62 -2.83 7.54 -4.76
C GLU A 62 -2.38 6.74 -5.99
N GLU A 63 -1.70 7.35 -6.95
CA GLU A 63 -1.16 6.69 -8.14
C GLU A 63 -0.21 5.54 -7.79
N ILE A 64 0.71 5.77 -6.84
CA ILE A 64 1.63 4.74 -6.31
C ILE A 64 0.84 3.62 -5.62
N LEU A 65 -0.11 3.98 -4.76
CA LEU A 65 -0.94 3.02 -4.03
C LEU A 65 -1.72 2.12 -4.99
N ILE A 66 -2.35 2.69 -6.02
CA ILE A 66 -3.10 1.94 -7.04
C ILE A 66 -2.20 0.95 -7.77
N GLY A 67 -1.04 1.39 -8.25
CA GLY A 67 -0.10 0.52 -8.97
C GLY A 67 0.36 -0.66 -8.13
N THR A 68 0.76 -0.40 -6.88
CA THR A 68 1.25 -1.45 -5.99
C THR A 68 0.13 -2.34 -5.41
N LEU A 69 -1.12 -1.89 -5.36
CA LEU A 69 -2.26 -2.74 -4.96
C LEU A 69 -2.60 -3.78 -6.02
N LEU A 70 -2.41 -3.47 -7.29
CA LEU A 70 -2.50 -4.47 -8.35
C LEU A 70 -1.30 -5.44 -8.31
N GLY A 71 -0.15 -4.99 -7.78
CA GLY A 71 1.08 -5.77 -7.59
C GLY A 71 1.23 -6.36 -6.18
N ASP A 72 2.41 -6.18 -5.59
CA ASP A 72 2.89 -6.84 -4.36
C ASP A 72 2.29 -6.34 -3.04
N SER A 73 1.57 -5.22 -3.03
CA SER A 73 1.03 -4.68 -1.78
C SER A 73 -0.32 -5.29 -1.41
N TYR A 74 -0.59 -5.29 -0.11
CA TYR A 74 -1.83 -5.82 0.45
C TYR A 74 -2.42 -4.85 1.48
N ILE A 75 -3.73 -4.61 1.39
CA ILE A 75 -4.50 -3.90 2.40
C ILE A 75 -5.29 -4.91 3.23
N GLY A 76 -5.03 -4.96 4.53
CA GLY A 76 -5.70 -5.88 5.43
C GLY A 76 -5.82 -5.38 6.85
N TYR A 77 -6.51 -6.15 7.68
CA TYR A 77 -6.67 -5.87 9.10
C TYR A 77 -5.65 -6.68 9.88
N THR A 78 -4.90 -6.04 10.78
CA THR A 78 -3.89 -6.71 11.62
C THR A 78 -4.51 -7.80 12.48
N HIS A 79 -5.73 -7.59 12.97
CA HIS A 79 -6.55 -8.55 13.71
C HIS A 79 -8.04 -8.17 13.60
N SER A 80 -8.93 -9.09 13.95
CA SER A 80 -10.40 -8.94 13.82
C SER A 80 -11.00 -7.73 14.57
N LYS A 81 -10.32 -7.21 15.58
CA LYS A 81 -10.76 -6.04 16.35
C LYS A 81 -10.26 -4.70 15.77
N CYS A 82 -9.41 -4.71 14.73
CA CYS A 82 -8.96 -3.49 14.10
C CYS A 82 -10.13 -2.81 13.38
N ARG A 83 -10.30 -1.52 13.66
CA ARG A 83 -11.36 -0.71 13.03
C ARG A 83 -11.02 -0.35 11.57
N PHE A 84 -9.75 -0.16 11.27
CA PHE A 84 -9.26 0.25 9.96
C PHE A 84 -8.16 -0.68 9.48
N PRO A 85 -8.06 -0.90 8.16
CA PRO A 85 -6.99 -1.70 7.59
C PRO A 85 -5.67 -0.91 7.54
N ASN A 86 -4.58 -1.63 7.31
CA ASN A 86 -3.27 -1.09 7.02
C ASN A 86 -2.73 -1.61 5.68
N LEU A 87 -1.73 -0.91 5.14
CA LEU A 87 -1.00 -1.32 3.96
C LEU A 87 0.24 -2.14 4.36
N THR A 88 0.50 -3.24 3.66
CA THR A 88 1.74 -4.01 3.80
C THR A 88 2.32 -4.33 2.44
N PHE A 89 3.65 -4.40 2.34
CA PHE A 89 4.34 -4.94 1.18
C PHE A 89 5.68 -5.58 1.58
N CYS A 90 6.19 -6.43 0.70
CA CYS A 90 7.41 -7.17 0.92
C CYS A 90 8.19 -7.29 -0.37
N HIS A 91 9.48 -6.95 -0.35
CA HIS A 91 10.39 -7.08 -1.48
C HIS A 91 11.65 -7.83 -1.09
N CYS A 92 12.32 -8.46 -2.04
CA CYS A 92 13.62 -9.07 -1.78
C CYS A 92 14.67 -8.00 -1.42
N LYS A 93 15.71 -8.39 -0.68
CA LYS A 93 16.77 -7.46 -0.25
C LYS A 93 17.45 -6.72 -1.42
N LYS A 94 17.53 -7.34 -2.61
CA LYS A 94 18.08 -6.70 -3.82
C LYS A 94 17.26 -5.50 -4.30
N GLN A 95 16.00 -5.40 -3.91
CA GLN A 95 15.06 -4.31 -4.24
C GLN A 95 14.89 -3.35 -3.04
N ALA A 96 15.90 -3.24 -2.16
CA ALA A 96 15.81 -2.44 -0.94
C ALA A 96 15.62 -0.94 -1.23
N LEU A 97 16.27 -0.40 -2.26
CA LEU A 97 16.11 1.01 -2.65
C LEU A 97 14.67 1.28 -3.10
N TYR A 98 14.12 0.42 -3.96
CA TYR A 98 12.72 0.51 -4.39
C TYR A 98 11.75 0.42 -3.20
N ALA A 99 11.95 -0.56 -2.30
CA ALA A 99 11.11 -0.72 -1.11
C ALA A 99 11.14 0.52 -0.21
N ASN A 100 12.33 1.12 0.02
CA ASN A 100 12.49 2.34 0.81
C ASN A 100 11.89 3.56 0.09
N THR A 101 12.07 3.68 -1.23
CA THR A 101 11.45 4.75 -2.03
C THR A 101 9.94 4.69 -1.94
N LYS A 102 9.33 3.51 -2.13
CA LYS A 102 7.89 3.29 -1.98
C LYS A 102 7.41 3.62 -0.57
N PHE A 103 8.13 3.17 0.46
CA PHE A 103 7.83 3.49 1.85
C PHE A 103 7.85 5.01 2.11
N ASN A 104 8.87 5.71 1.64
CA ASN A 104 9.02 7.16 1.86
C ASN A 104 7.94 7.96 1.11
N LYS A 105 7.60 7.58 -0.13
CA LYS A 105 6.51 8.22 -0.89
C LYS A 105 5.14 8.05 -0.19
N LEU A 106 4.90 6.89 0.41
CA LEU A 106 3.68 6.57 1.14
C LEU A 106 3.79 6.83 2.65
N LYS A 107 4.78 7.60 3.11
CA LYS A 107 5.13 7.79 4.53
C LYS A 107 3.95 8.17 5.42
N ILE A 108 3.01 8.94 4.91
CA ILE A 108 1.82 9.40 5.65
C ILE A 108 0.94 8.24 6.15
N ILE A 109 0.94 7.10 5.45
CA ILE A 109 0.18 5.88 5.82
C ILE A 109 1.10 4.74 6.30
N MET A 110 2.43 4.91 6.22
CA MET A 110 3.39 3.87 6.60
C MET A 110 3.92 4.08 8.02
N SER A 111 4.14 2.99 8.74
CA SER A 111 4.61 2.97 10.13
C SER A 111 6.07 2.57 10.25
N SER A 112 6.44 1.42 9.67
CA SER A 112 7.80 0.91 9.76
C SER A 112 8.19 0.10 8.53
N ILE A 113 9.50 0.09 8.26
CA ILE A 113 10.13 -0.77 7.26
C ILE A 113 11.34 -1.45 7.91
N LYS A 114 11.50 -2.76 7.72
CA LYS A 114 12.55 -3.55 8.37
C LYS A 114 13.00 -4.69 7.46
N GLU A 115 14.29 -5.00 7.52
CA GLU A 115 14.80 -6.26 7.00
C GLU A 115 14.33 -7.41 7.90
N ARG A 116 13.79 -8.47 7.31
CA ARG A 116 13.40 -9.71 7.99
C ARG A 116 14.18 -10.86 7.41
N GLN A 117 14.84 -11.60 8.29
CA GLN A 117 15.48 -12.87 7.98
C GLN A 117 14.55 -14.00 8.42
N TYR A 118 14.13 -14.83 7.50
CA TYR A 118 13.40 -16.05 7.83
C TYR A 118 14.38 -17.19 8.12
N LYS A 119 14.19 -17.88 9.24
CA LYS A 119 15.05 -18.98 9.67
C LYS A 119 14.71 -20.31 8.98
N SER A 120 13.59 -20.38 8.27
CA SER A 120 13.11 -21.62 7.65
C SER A 120 13.66 -21.80 6.24
N GLU A 121 13.98 -23.02 5.92
CA GLU A 121 14.16 -23.50 4.55
C GLU A 121 12.79 -23.87 3.99
N THR A 122 12.60 -23.72 2.68
CA THR A 122 11.38 -24.15 1.99
C THR A 122 11.73 -25.03 0.80
N ILE A 123 10.80 -25.90 0.43
CA ILE A 123 10.98 -26.74 -0.76
C ILE A 123 10.32 -26.05 -1.93
N ILE A 124 11.12 -25.68 -2.93
CA ILE A 124 10.64 -25.10 -4.20
C ILE A 124 11.00 -26.10 -5.30
N GLN A 125 10.00 -26.57 -6.03
CA GLN A 125 10.14 -27.57 -7.11
C GLN A 125 10.99 -28.78 -6.68
N GLY A 126 10.77 -29.30 -5.46
CA GLY A 126 11.47 -30.47 -4.91
C GLY A 126 12.90 -30.21 -4.40
N LYS A 127 13.38 -28.95 -4.43
CA LYS A 127 14.70 -28.57 -3.91
C LYS A 127 14.57 -27.75 -2.62
N MET A 128 15.39 -28.09 -1.63
CA MET A 128 15.53 -27.27 -0.41
C MET A 128 16.15 -25.92 -0.78
N CYS A 129 15.43 -24.84 -0.54
CA CYS A 129 15.87 -23.47 -0.80
C CYS A 129 15.87 -22.65 0.49
N LYS A 130 16.99 -21.94 0.73
CA LYS A 130 17.03 -20.94 1.82
C LYS A 130 16.18 -19.73 1.44
N ILE A 131 15.28 -19.33 2.34
CA ILE A 131 14.50 -18.11 2.15
C ILE A 131 15.44 -16.92 2.28
N GLN A 132 15.52 -16.11 1.21
CA GLN A 132 16.34 -14.90 1.18
C GLN A 132 15.77 -13.84 2.13
N PRO A 133 16.63 -12.96 2.70
CA PRO A 133 16.18 -11.81 3.46
C PRO A 133 15.25 -10.94 2.64
N VAL A 134 14.22 -10.41 3.28
CA VAL A 134 13.25 -9.52 2.65
C VAL A 134 13.17 -8.18 3.38
N ILE A 135 12.80 -7.15 2.64
CA ILE A 135 12.43 -5.84 3.18
C ILE A 135 10.91 -5.85 3.35
N TYR A 136 10.45 -5.84 4.59
CA TYR A 136 9.05 -5.84 4.95
C TYR A 136 8.62 -4.48 5.47
N ALA A 137 7.56 -3.92 4.90
CA ALA A 137 6.97 -2.66 5.31
C ALA A 137 5.53 -2.85 5.78
N ILE A 138 5.16 -2.12 6.82
CA ILE A 138 3.81 -2.11 7.40
C ILE A 138 3.36 -0.69 7.67
N GLY A 139 2.11 -0.40 7.34
CA GLY A 139 1.44 0.88 7.56
C GLY A 139 0.73 1.00 8.89
N HIS A 140 0.27 2.21 9.18
CA HIS A 140 -0.69 2.48 10.24
C HIS A 140 -2.09 1.97 9.85
N ASN A 141 -2.91 1.63 10.85
CA ASN A 141 -4.32 1.41 10.62
C ASN A 141 -4.98 2.75 10.26
N CYS A 142 -5.40 2.91 9.01
CA CYS A 142 -5.85 4.19 8.48
C CYS A 142 -7.25 4.11 7.85
N LYS A 143 -8.11 5.09 8.21
CA LYS A 143 -9.46 5.20 7.64
C LYS A 143 -9.43 5.41 6.12
N CYS A 144 -8.44 6.16 5.60
CA CYS A 144 -8.31 6.43 4.16
C CYS A 144 -8.13 5.16 3.32
N LEU A 145 -7.64 4.06 3.92
CA LEU A 145 -7.45 2.79 3.21
C LEU A 145 -8.73 1.96 3.08
N VAL A 146 -9.82 2.32 3.78
CA VAL A 146 -11.09 1.56 3.72
C VAL A 146 -11.63 1.54 2.29
N LYS A 147 -11.68 2.70 1.61
CA LYS A 147 -12.18 2.79 0.22
C LYS A 147 -11.39 1.87 -0.73
N TYR A 148 -10.06 1.80 -0.57
CA TYR A 148 -9.22 0.94 -1.42
C TYR A 148 -9.39 -0.54 -1.08
N ARG A 149 -9.61 -0.86 0.21
CA ARG A 149 -9.95 -2.24 0.61
C ARG A 149 -11.26 -2.70 -0.02
N GLU A 150 -12.28 -1.85 -0.07
CA GLU A 150 -13.57 -2.14 -0.67
C GLU A 150 -13.51 -2.22 -2.20
N LEU A 151 -12.69 -1.37 -2.84
CA LEU A 151 -12.53 -1.35 -4.30
C LEU A 151 -11.69 -2.51 -4.85
N PHE A 152 -10.58 -2.84 -4.18
CA PHE A 152 -9.58 -3.79 -4.70
C PHE A 152 -9.75 -5.23 -4.18
N TYR A 153 -10.76 -5.51 -3.36
CA TYR A 153 -10.98 -6.84 -2.80
C TYR A 153 -12.47 -7.18 -2.80
N ASN A 154 -12.78 -8.43 -3.16
CA ASN A 154 -14.13 -8.96 -3.06
C ASN A 154 -14.50 -9.33 -1.60
N LEU A 155 -15.73 -9.78 -1.39
CA LEU A 155 -16.25 -10.18 -0.07
C LEU A 155 -15.47 -11.35 0.56
N GLU A 156 -14.82 -12.18 -0.24
CA GLU A 156 -13.94 -13.27 0.23
C GLU A 156 -12.53 -12.78 0.58
N GLY A 157 -12.23 -11.49 0.37
CA GLY A 157 -10.92 -10.90 0.61
C GLY A 157 -9.88 -11.18 -0.48
N LYS A 158 -10.29 -11.68 -1.65
CA LYS A 158 -9.43 -11.86 -2.83
C LYS A 158 -9.32 -10.54 -3.57
N LYS A 159 -8.12 -10.25 -4.11
CA LYS A 159 -7.91 -9.09 -4.96
C LYS A 159 -8.76 -9.16 -6.23
N ILE A 160 -9.26 -8.00 -6.64
CA ILE A 160 -9.99 -7.79 -7.90
C ILE A 160 -9.43 -6.56 -8.61
N ILE A 161 -9.65 -6.47 -9.92
CA ILE A 161 -9.26 -5.30 -10.72
C ILE A 161 -10.46 -4.38 -10.89
N PRO A 162 -10.53 -3.24 -10.19
CA PRO A 162 -11.67 -2.32 -10.24
C PRO A 162 -11.62 -1.41 -11.49
N ILE A 163 -11.89 -1.96 -12.68
CA ILE A 163 -11.72 -1.26 -13.97
C ILE A 163 -12.38 0.11 -14.01
N ASP A 164 -13.59 0.27 -13.49
CA ASP A 164 -14.29 1.56 -13.53
C ASP A 164 -13.56 2.63 -12.71
N PHE A 165 -13.03 2.26 -11.55
CA PHE A 165 -12.20 3.17 -10.76
C PHE A 165 -10.86 3.49 -11.47
N LEU A 166 -10.24 2.51 -12.11
CA LEU A 166 -8.96 2.69 -12.81
C LEU A 166 -9.06 3.65 -14.01
N LYS A 167 -10.22 3.80 -14.65
CA LYS A 167 -10.41 4.72 -15.78
C LYS A 167 -9.96 6.14 -15.43
N ASP A 168 -10.28 6.60 -14.24
CA ASP A 168 -10.00 7.97 -13.81
C ASP A 168 -8.70 8.10 -12.98
N HIS A 169 -8.28 7.04 -12.29
CA HIS A 169 -7.22 7.10 -11.28
C HIS A 169 -5.89 6.40 -11.66
N PHE A 170 -5.89 5.49 -12.64
CA PHE A 170 -4.70 4.75 -13.04
C PHE A 170 -3.87 5.53 -14.06
N THR A 171 -2.60 5.81 -13.76
CA THR A 171 -1.70 6.64 -14.57
C THR A 171 -0.47 5.86 -15.04
N ALA A 172 0.41 6.53 -15.80
CA ALA A 172 1.71 5.99 -16.17
C ALA A 172 2.58 5.65 -14.93
N GLN A 173 2.46 6.44 -13.86
CA GLN A 173 3.11 6.15 -12.58
C GLN A 173 2.53 4.88 -11.94
N SER A 174 1.21 4.71 -11.92
CA SER A 174 0.59 3.47 -11.45
C SER A 174 1.06 2.25 -12.23
N LEU A 175 1.17 2.37 -13.56
CA LEU A 175 1.69 1.30 -14.42
C LEU A 175 3.15 0.97 -14.11
N ALA A 176 3.98 1.98 -13.85
CA ALA A 176 5.38 1.78 -13.48
C ALA A 176 5.52 1.04 -12.15
N TYR A 177 4.74 1.40 -11.12
CA TYR A 177 4.76 0.71 -9.82
C TYR A 177 4.24 -0.73 -9.93
N LEU A 178 3.17 -0.96 -10.69
CA LEU A 178 2.72 -2.31 -11.01
C LEU A 178 3.81 -3.12 -11.72
N PHE A 179 4.51 -2.52 -12.70
CA PHE A 179 5.58 -3.19 -13.43
C PHE A 179 6.81 -3.44 -12.54
N MET A 180 7.19 -2.52 -11.67
CA MET A 180 8.27 -2.75 -10.71
C MET A 180 7.95 -3.90 -9.74
N ASP A 181 6.70 -4.05 -9.33
CA ASP A 181 6.25 -5.16 -8.50
C ASP A 181 6.26 -6.48 -9.31
N ASP A 182 5.40 -6.64 -10.28
CA ASP A 182 5.09 -7.91 -10.95
C ASP A 182 5.58 -8.03 -12.39
N GLY A 183 6.30 -7.02 -12.90
CA GLY A 183 6.81 -7.03 -14.26
C GLY A 183 8.21 -7.61 -14.40
N TRP A 184 8.52 -8.10 -15.59
CA TRP A 184 9.89 -8.44 -16.00
C TRP A 184 10.07 -8.29 -17.50
N LYS A 185 11.33 -8.08 -17.93
CA LYS A 185 11.70 -8.12 -19.34
C LYS A 185 12.07 -9.54 -19.78
N ASN A 186 11.77 -9.87 -21.01
CA ASN A 186 12.38 -10.99 -21.71
C ASN A 186 13.20 -10.45 -22.89
N GLN A 187 13.81 -11.34 -23.68
CA GLN A 187 14.66 -10.95 -24.82
C GLN A 187 13.99 -10.03 -25.84
N LYS A 188 12.67 -10.06 -25.95
CA LYS A 188 11.91 -9.41 -27.05
C LYS A 188 10.85 -8.44 -26.57
N SER A 189 10.46 -8.45 -25.29
CA SER A 189 9.36 -7.64 -24.79
C SER A 189 9.27 -7.67 -23.25
N TYR A 190 8.12 -7.23 -22.73
CA TYR A 190 7.79 -7.16 -21.32
C TYR A 190 6.62 -8.07 -20.96
N ASN A 191 6.64 -8.56 -19.74
CA ASN A 191 5.55 -9.33 -19.16
C ASN A 191 5.15 -8.73 -17.81
N ILE A 192 3.89 -8.94 -17.42
CA ILE A 192 3.38 -8.63 -16.07
C ILE A 192 2.69 -9.89 -15.55
N ASN A 193 3.05 -10.31 -14.33
CA ASN A 193 2.52 -11.51 -13.71
C ASN A 193 1.33 -11.18 -12.79
N LEU A 194 0.12 -11.38 -13.27
CA LEU A 194 -1.11 -11.09 -12.53
C LEU A 194 -1.96 -12.37 -12.34
N GLN A 195 -1.33 -13.49 -12.03
CA GLN A 195 -1.97 -14.81 -11.94
C GLN A 195 -3.03 -14.91 -10.83
N CYS A 196 -3.00 -14.01 -9.84
CA CYS A 196 -4.00 -13.95 -8.77
C CYS A 196 -5.39 -13.52 -9.24
N PHE A 197 -5.48 -12.86 -10.41
CA PHE A 197 -6.74 -12.40 -10.99
C PHE A 197 -7.37 -13.45 -11.93
N THR A 198 -8.65 -13.31 -12.19
CA THR A 198 -9.37 -14.17 -13.16
C THR A 198 -8.98 -13.81 -14.59
N GLU A 199 -9.15 -14.75 -15.51
CA GLU A 199 -8.88 -14.51 -16.94
C GLU A 199 -9.74 -13.35 -17.49
N LYS A 200 -11.01 -13.27 -17.08
CA LYS A 200 -11.90 -12.18 -17.45
C LYS A 200 -11.35 -10.81 -16.99
N GLU A 201 -10.94 -10.69 -15.73
CA GLU A 201 -10.35 -9.46 -15.23
C GLU A 201 -9.10 -9.05 -16.00
N LEU A 202 -8.27 -10.02 -16.40
CA LEU A 202 -7.06 -9.74 -17.19
C LEU A 202 -7.39 -9.28 -18.61
N ILE A 203 -8.42 -9.85 -19.25
CA ILE A 203 -8.91 -9.41 -20.56
C ILE A 203 -9.44 -7.97 -20.47
N ASP A 204 -10.29 -7.70 -19.48
CA ASP A 204 -10.84 -6.35 -19.25
C ASP A 204 -9.72 -5.33 -18.96
N PHE A 205 -8.70 -5.72 -18.17
CA PHE A 205 -7.54 -4.88 -17.89
C PHE A 205 -6.65 -4.64 -19.12
N ALA A 206 -6.42 -5.67 -19.94
CA ALA A 206 -5.71 -5.53 -21.20
C ALA A 206 -6.43 -4.58 -22.17
N TYR A 207 -7.77 -4.68 -22.26
CA TYR A 207 -8.59 -3.76 -23.04
C TYR A 207 -8.49 -2.31 -22.50
N PHE A 208 -8.56 -2.14 -21.18
CA PHE A 208 -8.37 -0.85 -20.51
C PHE A 208 -7.01 -0.24 -20.85
N LEU A 209 -5.91 -1.00 -20.73
CA LEU A 209 -4.54 -0.54 -21.06
C LEU A 209 -4.42 -0.18 -22.54
N LYS A 210 -5.10 -0.91 -23.42
CA LYS A 210 -5.16 -0.61 -24.85
C LYS A 210 -5.86 0.70 -25.13
N THR A 211 -7.02 0.92 -24.50
CA THR A 211 -7.82 2.12 -24.70
C THR A 211 -7.13 3.37 -24.12
N LYS A 212 -6.58 3.25 -22.91
CA LYS A 212 -6.00 4.40 -22.19
C LYS A 212 -4.60 4.78 -22.66
N PHE A 213 -3.76 3.81 -22.94
CA PHE A 213 -2.32 4.01 -23.22
C PHE A 213 -1.87 3.51 -24.58
N ASN A 214 -2.75 2.95 -25.39
CA ASN A 214 -2.43 2.26 -26.65
C ASN A 214 -1.45 1.08 -26.45
N LEU A 215 -1.51 0.38 -25.31
CA LEU A 215 -0.66 -0.76 -24.99
C LEU A 215 -1.41 -2.07 -25.32
N ASP A 216 -0.84 -2.86 -26.20
CA ASP A 216 -1.44 -4.09 -26.70
C ASP A 216 -0.85 -5.30 -25.97
N PHE A 217 -1.57 -5.80 -24.97
CA PHE A 217 -1.24 -7.00 -24.22
C PHE A 217 -2.03 -8.21 -24.70
N ILE A 218 -1.41 -9.37 -24.69
CA ILE A 218 -2.07 -10.67 -24.84
C ILE A 218 -1.97 -11.44 -23.52
N ILE A 219 -3.02 -12.16 -23.18
CA ILE A 219 -3.05 -13.03 -22.01
C ILE A 219 -2.60 -14.41 -22.41
N LYS A 220 -1.52 -14.92 -21.79
CA LYS A 220 -1.05 -16.29 -21.99
C LYS A 220 -1.87 -17.30 -21.18
N LYS A 221 -1.76 -18.59 -21.50
CA LYS A 221 -2.45 -19.69 -20.78
C LYS A 221 -2.14 -19.72 -19.27
N ASP A 222 -0.94 -19.29 -18.88
CA ASP A 222 -0.51 -19.17 -17.49
C ASP A 222 -0.93 -17.86 -16.81
N LYS A 223 -1.84 -17.09 -17.46
CA LYS A 223 -2.33 -15.79 -17.03
C LYS A 223 -1.26 -14.67 -16.98
N THR A 224 -0.11 -14.86 -17.60
CA THR A 224 0.88 -13.80 -17.79
C THR A 224 0.39 -12.85 -18.88
N MET A 225 0.45 -11.56 -18.63
CA MET A 225 0.20 -10.51 -19.62
C MET A 225 1.50 -10.23 -20.39
N TYR A 226 1.50 -10.50 -21.69
CA TYR A 226 2.65 -10.29 -22.60
C TYR A 226 2.40 -9.06 -23.47
N LEU A 227 3.32 -8.09 -23.45
CA LEU A 227 3.24 -6.88 -24.27
C LEU A 227 3.65 -7.20 -25.70
N ARG A 228 2.84 -6.82 -26.69
CA ARG A 228 3.20 -6.94 -28.11
C ARG A 228 4.31 -5.97 -28.49
N TYR A 229 5.19 -6.39 -29.39
CA TYR A 229 6.37 -5.66 -29.85
C TYR A 229 6.08 -4.20 -30.24
N LYS A 230 5.00 -3.95 -30.96
CA LYS A 230 4.59 -2.61 -31.42
C LYS A 230 4.30 -1.61 -30.28
N SER A 231 4.08 -2.10 -29.06
CA SER A 231 3.77 -1.27 -27.89
C SER A 231 5.00 -1.00 -27.00
N ILE A 232 6.17 -1.57 -27.28
CA ILE A 232 7.35 -1.50 -26.41
C ILE A 232 7.80 -0.05 -26.21
N GLN A 233 7.96 0.71 -27.27
CA GLN A 233 8.42 2.12 -27.18
C GLN A 233 7.45 2.99 -26.38
N ILE A 234 6.14 2.80 -26.59
CA ILE A 234 5.10 3.52 -25.83
C ILE A 234 5.18 3.12 -24.35
N PHE A 235 5.27 1.82 -24.07
CA PHE A 235 5.36 1.31 -22.70
C PHE A 235 6.59 1.86 -21.97
N GLU A 236 7.75 1.78 -22.58
CA GLU A 236 8.99 2.32 -21.99
C GLU A 236 8.92 3.83 -21.76
N SER A 237 8.40 4.60 -22.71
CA SER A 237 8.25 6.06 -22.53
C SER A 237 7.33 6.42 -21.35
N LEU A 238 6.30 5.61 -21.09
CA LEU A 238 5.38 5.80 -19.98
C LEU A 238 6.02 5.48 -18.64
N ILE A 239 6.77 4.37 -18.51
CA ILE A 239 7.24 3.89 -17.21
C ILE A 239 8.62 4.40 -16.82
N LYS A 240 9.54 4.64 -17.78
CA LYS A 240 10.93 5.04 -17.50
C LYS A 240 11.09 6.20 -16.50
N PRO A 241 10.27 7.26 -16.54
CA PRO A 241 10.41 8.38 -15.60
C PRO A 241 10.21 8.00 -14.13
N TYR A 242 9.60 6.83 -13.85
CA TYR A 242 9.21 6.38 -12.50
C TYR A 242 10.00 5.17 -12.01
N ILE A 243 10.83 4.54 -12.88
CA ILE A 243 11.62 3.36 -12.51
C ILE A 243 12.79 3.78 -11.62
N THR A 244 12.91 3.18 -10.44
CA THR A 244 14.02 3.42 -9.52
C THR A 244 15.33 2.80 -10.04
N GLU A 245 16.46 3.31 -9.57
CA GLU A 245 17.79 2.88 -10.03
C GLU A 245 18.00 1.37 -9.89
N ASP A 246 17.63 0.79 -8.75
CA ASP A 246 17.75 -0.64 -8.48
C ASP A 246 16.75 -1.51 -9.26
N MET A 247 15.78 -0.91 -9.96
CA MET A 247 14.81 -1.59 -10.80
C MET A 247 15.10 -1.45 -12.30
N GLN A 248 16.14 -0.74 -12.68
CA GLN A 248 16.55 -0.54 -14.10
C GLN A 248 16.82 -1.86 -14.83
N TYR A 249 17.22 -2.92 -14.12
CA TYR A 249 17.39 -4.25 -14.72
C TYR A 249 16.12 -4.84 -15.33
N LYS A 250 14.94 -4.33 -14.98
CA LYS A 250 13.65 -4.77 -15.52
C LYS A 250 13.32 -4.17 -16.88
N ILE A 251 14.01 -3.11 -17.31
CA ILE A 251 13.79 -2.43 -18.60
C ILE A 251 15.01 -2.59 -19.52
N HIS A 252 14.81 -2.30 -20.83
CA HIS A 252 15.89 -2.34 -21.86
C HIS A 252 16.69 -1.05 -21.90
#